data_8738549eda86bcc924e708a02babf9ce
#
_entry.id   8738549eda86bcc924e708a02babf9ce
#
_cell.length_a   1.000
_cell.length_b   1.000
_cell.length_c   1.000
_cell.angle_alpha   90.00
_cell.angle_beta   90.00
_cell.angle_gamma   90.00
#
_symmetry.space_group_name_H-M   'P 1'
#
loop_
_entity.id
_entity.type
_entity.pdbx_description
1 polymer ?
#
loop_
_entity_poly.entity_id
_entity_poly.type
_entity_poly.pdbx_seq_one_letter_code
_entity_poly.pdbx_strand_id
1 'polypeptide(L)'
;MGPEAQEVFFKATDDQLSQAEVYDFMRPVFGKNVVYDASKKNRQVQFQTMANGLRTARLKAYVSKIEEETRMYLKNWGESGEVDLLTALSELTILTASRCLHGEDVRTHIFKEVQELYHDLDHGLTPLTVFWPNAPTEAHRKRNKARTEMVELFQKVIKERELYPDRSDGTDILSLFMQIKYKDGSKITADQVTGLLIALLFAGQHTSCISSTWTSLFVSHDKSLLDRVRKEQDEILGKSKRPIQFEDVQKMDLLHNCMREALRMCPTFIMILRKAEQDLKVKSEGKTFIIPKGDIVVVSPTVSMRMKETFPNPDTYDPDRYAAPREEHKKPYSYLGFGGGVHSCMGQNFAFLQVKTILSVLLREYDIDRIEPGMPDIGYEDMVVGPKGNCRVKYQKR
;
A
#
# COMPACT_ATOMS: atom_id res chain seq x y z
N MET A 1 4.84 23.82 9.34
CA MET A 1 6.30 23.83 9.12
C MET A 1 6.58 23.21 7.76
N GLY A 2 7.44 23.82 6.97
CA GLY A 2 7.77 23.39 5.60
C GLY A 2 8.73 22.23 5.53
N PRO A 3 9.25 21.91 4.32
CA PRO A 3 10.15 20.77 4.06
C PRO A 3 11.40 20.71 4.96
N GLU A 4 11.95 21.87 5.38
CA GLU A 4 13.11 21.91 6.30
C GLU A 4 12.82 21.25 7.66
N ALA A 5 11.65 21.50 8.22
CA ALA A 5 11.27 20.88 9.51
C ALA A 5 10.91 19.39 9.32
N GLN A 6 10.34 19.05 8.18
CA GLN A 6 10.04 17.65 7.83
C GLN A 6 11.31 16.81 7.67
N GLU A 7 12.42 17.41 7.26
CA GLU A 7 13.71 16.75 7.19
C GLU A 7 14.10 16.14 8.54
N VAL A 8 13.95 16.89 9.63
CA VAL A 8 14.22 16.38 10.99
C VAL A 8 13.34 15.18 11.31
N PHE A 9 12.03 15.27 11.01
CA PHE A 9 11.10 14.19 11.26
C PHE A 9 11.46 12.90 10.50
N PHE A 10 11.83 13.02 9.22
CA PHE A 10 12.10 11.86 8.37
C PHE A 10 13.51 11.28 8.56
N LYS A 11 14.50 12.09 8.98
CA LYS A 11 15.86 11.62 9.26
C LYS A 11 16.05 11.11 10.69
N ALA A 12 15.16 11.47 11.62
CA ALA A 12 15.26 11.02 13.01
C ALA A 12 15.24 9.49 13.13
N THR A 13 16.13 8.97 13.97
CA THR A 13 16.14 7.55 14.33
C THR A 13 15.06 7.23 15.35
N ASP A 14 14.76 5.94 15.56
CA ASP A 14 13.78 5.50 16.58
C ASP A 14 14.15 5.91 18.02
N ASP A 15 15.43 6.19 18.28
CA ASP A 15 15.87 6.72 19.59
C ASP A 15 15.58 8.22 19.75
N GLN A 16 15.21 8.89 18.69
CA GLN A 16 14.84 10.31 18.65
C GLN A 16 13.34 10.50 18.46
N LEU A 17 12.76 9.86 17.43
CA LEU A 17 11.34 9.88 17.11
C LEU A 17 10.85 8.44 16.84
N SER A 18 10.10 7.88 17.79
CA SER A 18 9.67 6.48 17.76
C SER A 18 8.25 6.33 17.19
N GLN A 19 8.04 5.24 16.44
CA GLN A 19 6.72 4.80 15.99
C GLN A 19 6.06 3.82 16.97
N ALA A 20 6.81 3.21 17.89
CA ALA A 20 6.35 2.06 18.66
C ALA A 20 5.07 2.36 19.47
N GLU A 21 5.09 3.42 20.29
CA GLU A 21 3.95 3.74 21.15
C GLU A 21 2.74 4.27 20.36
N VAL A 22 2.98 5.09 19.32
CA VAL A 22 1.88 5.71 18.57
C VAL A 22 1.11 4.71 17.70
N TYR A 23 1.69 3.54 17.42
CA TYR A 23 1.04 2.46 16.65
C TYR A 23 0.85 1.16 17.48
N ASP A 24 0.99 1.20 18.82
CA ASP A 24 0.78 0.03 19.69
C ASP A 24 -0.66 -0.52 19.59
N PHE A 25 -1.62 0.30 19.21
CA PHE A 25 -3.00 -0.12 18.97
C PHE A 25 -3.13 -1.18 17.84
N MET A 26 -2.10 -1.36 17.00
CA MET A 26 -2.06 -2.43 15.98
C MET A 26 -1.65 -3.79 16.55
N ARG A 27 -1.16 -3.87 17.79
CA ARG A 27 -0.71 -5.10 18.43
C ARG A 27 -1.77 -6.21 18.46
N PRO A 28 -3.06 -5.95 18.74
CA PRO A 28 -4.08 -7.01 18.69
C PRO A 28 -4.29 -7.61 17.30
N VAL A 29 -3.95 -6.89 16.24
CA VAL A 29 -4.06 -7.34 14.85
C VAL A 29 -2.81 -8.10 14.41
N PHE A 30 -1.61 -7.51 14.60
CA PHE A 30 -0.36 -8.11 14.13
C PHE A 30 0.18 -9.19 15.09
N GLY A 31 -0.12 -9.08 16.38
CA GLY A 31 0.36 -10.02 17.40
C GLY A 31 1.60 -9.53 18.13
N LYS A 32 2.00 -10.34 19.12
CA LYS A 32 3.16 -10.06 19.98
C LYS A 32 4.48 -10.28 19.23
N ASN A 33 5.47 -9.43 19.51
CA ASN A 33 6.80 -9.45 18.91
C ASN A 33 6.79 -9.31 17.38
N VAL A 34 5.76 -8.64 16.82
CA VAL A 34 5.62 -8.38 15.40
C VAL A 34 5.59 -6.87 15.17
N VAL A 35 6.35 -6.39 14.19
CA VAL A 35 6.41 -4.99 13.74
C VAL A 35 6.56 -4.02 14.92
N TYR A 36 5.49 -3.35 15.36
CA TYR A 36 5.54 -2.30 16.39
C TYR A 36 5.82 -2.85 17.80
N ASP A 37 5.40 -4.08 18.11
CA ASP A 37 5.64 -4.74 19.39
C ASP A 37 7.00 -5.50 19.44
N ALA A 38 7.68 -5.62 18.30
CA ALA A 38 8.97 -6.32 18.25
C ALA A 38 10.12 -5.47 18.85
N SER A 39 11.06 -6.12 19.53
CA SER A 39 12.30 -5.47 19.94
C SER A 39 13.00 -4.86 18.71
N LYS A 40 13.76 -3.78 18.89
CA LYS A 40 14.50 -3.11 17.81
C LYS A 40 15.32 -4.09 16.97
N LYS A 41 15.99 -5.07 17.63
CA LYS A 41 16.81 -6.11 16.97
C LYS A 41 15.95 -7.06 16.10
N ASN A 42 14.84 -7.55 16.64
CA ASN A 42 13.96 -8.47 15.94
C ASN A 42 13.20 -7.76 14.81
N ARG A 43 12.72 -6.54 15.06
CA ARG A 43 12.07 -5.70 14.04
C ARG A 43 13.00 -5.46 12.86
N GLN A 44 14.28 -5.21 13.09
CA GLN A 44 15.26 -5.07 12.00
C GLN A 44 15.34 -6.32 11.13
N VAL A 45 15.36 -7.51 11.73
CA VAL A 45 15.39 -8.79 10.99
C VAL A 45 14.10 -8.97 10.18
N GLN A 46 12.93 -8.69 10.79
CA GLN A 46 11.64 -8.77 10.13
C GLN A 46 11.60 -7.83 8.91
N PHE A 47 11.99 -6.57 9.07
CA PHE A 47 11.99 -5.58 7.99
C PHE A 47 12.99 -5.88 6.88
N GLN A 48 14.18 -6.38 7.22
CA GLN A 48 15.14 -6.84 6.21
C GLN A 48 14.58 -8.00 5.39
N THR A 49 13.87 -8.93 6.03
CA THR A 49 13.24 -10.05 5.32
C THR A 49 12.10 -9.59 4.42
N MET A 50 11.24 -8.67 4.89
CA MET A 50 10.22 -8.04 4.06
C MET A 50 10.84 -7.34 2.83
N ALA A 51 11.89 -6.53 3.05
CA ALA A 51 12.60 -5.84 1.98
C ALA A 51 13.21 -6.81 0.96
N ASN A 52 13.72 -7.97 1.42
CA ASN A 52 14.21 -9.02 0.52
C ASN A 52 13.10 -9.61 -0.35
N GLY A 53 11.89 -9.75 0.19
CA GLY A 53 10.70 -10.19 -0.57
C GLY A 53 10.23 -9.20 -1.63
N LEU A 54 10.64 -7.93 -1.52
CA LEU A 54 10.25 -6.85 -2.43
C LEU A 54 11.40 -6.37 -3.33
N ARG A 55 12.49 -7.16 -3.43
CA ARG A 55 13.62 -6.85 -4.33
C ARG A 55 13.23 -7.08 -5.80
N THR A 56 13.93 -6.39 -6.68
CA THR A 56 13.70 -6.40 -8.15
C THR A 56 13.58 -7.81 -8.73
N ALA A 57 14.42 -8.75 -8.30
CA ALA A 57 14.36 -10.13 -8.79
C ALA A 57 13.01 -10.81 -8.54
N ARG A 58 12.37 -10.55 -7.38
CA ARG A 58 11.03 -11.07 -7.06
C ARG A 58 9.93 -10.25 -7.73
N LEU A 59 10.10 -8.94 -7.80
CA LEU A 59 9.16 -8.07 -8.50
C LEU A 59 9.00 -8.45 -9.97
N LYS A 60 10.07 -8.93 -10.64
CA LYS A 60 9.97 -9.46 -12.00
C LYS A 60 9.00 -10.64 -12.10
N ALA A 61 9.06 -11.56 -11.15
CA ALA A 61 8.17 -12.72 -11.11
C ALA A 61 6.71 -12.36 -10.76
N TYR A 62 6.49 -11.21 -10.10
CA TYR A 62 5.14 -10.79 -9.71
C TYR A 62 4.33 -10.20 -10.86
N VAL A 63 4.97 -9.65 -11.92
CA VAL A 63 4.26 -9.03 -13.04
C VAL A 63 3.29 -9.99 -13.70
N SER A 64 3.75 -11.20 -14.07
CA SER A 64 2.90 -12.21 -14.69
C SER A 64 1.76 -12.64 -13.77
N LYS A 65 2.05 -12.81 -12.46
CA LYS A 65 1.04 -13.19 -11.46
C LYS A 65 -0.07 -12.12 -11.34
N ILE A 66 0.31 -10.85 -11.34
CA ILE A 66 -0.63 -9.71 -11.27
C ILE A 66 -1.44 -9.62 -12.58
N GLU A 67 -0.80 -9.73 -13.74
CA GLU A 67 -1.46 -9.70 -15.04
C GLU A 67 -2.49 -10.80 -15.18
N GLU A 68 -2.11 -12.04 -14.86
CA GLU A 68 -3.01 -13.20 -14.94
C GLU A 68 -4.23 -13.05 -14.03
N GLU A 69 -4.03 -12.67 -12.76
CA GLU A 69 -5.15 -12.41 -11.83
C GLU A 69 -6.06 -11.30 -12.36
N THR A 70 -5.47 -10.23 -12.89
CA THR A 70 -6.24 -9.10 -13.45
C THR A 70 -7.09 -9.56 -14.63
N ARG A 71 -6.52 -10.33 -15.55
CA ARG A 71 -7.26 -10.85 -16.71
C ARG A 71 -8.34 -11.85 -16.30
N MET A 72 -8.07 -12.71 -15.31
CA MET A 72 -9.07 -13.66 -14.79
C MET A 72 -10.24 -12.92 -14.15
N TYR A 73 -9.96 -11.90 -13.36
CA TYR A 73 -10.98 -11.07 -12.71
C TYR A 73 -11.84 -10.34 -13.73
N LEU A 74 -11.22 -9.66 -14.70
CA LEU A 74 -11.91 -8.87 -15.74
C LEU A 74 -12.74 -9.72 -16.70
N LYS A 75 -12.47 -11.01 -16.86
CA LYS A 75 -13.35 -11.91 -17.64
C LYS A 75 -14.79 -11.93 -17.13
N ASN A 76 -15.00 -11.69 -15.84
CA ASN A 76 -16.32 -11.65 -15.23
C ASN A 76 -17.11 -10.39 -15.58
N TRP A 77 -16.45 -9.34 -16.11
CA TRP A 77 -17.12 -8.09 -16.49
C TRP A 77 -17.94 -8.24 -17.78
N GLY A 78 -17.51 -9.11 -18.71
CA GLY A 78 -18.16 -9.27 -20.01
C GLY A 78 -17.89 -8.08 -20.95
N GLU A 79 -18.84 -7.84 -21.87
CA GLU A 79 -18.67 -6.84 -22.94
C GLU A 79 -18.96 -5.41 -22.49
N SER A 80 -19.96 -5.21 -21.61
CA SER A 80 -20.33 -3.89 -21.08
C SER A 80 -21.12 -4.00 -19.79
N GLY A 81 -21.10 -2.95 -18.97
CA GLY A 81 -21.84 -2.91 -17.73
C GLY A 81 -21.52 -1.69 -16.88
N GLU A 82 -21.87 -1.79 -15.61
CA GLU A 82 -21.54 -0.80 -14.58
C GLU A 82 -20.84 -1.50 -13.40
N VAL A 83 -19.86 -0.83 -12.83
CA VAL A 83 -19.13 -1.35 -11.66
C VAL A 83 -18.73 -0.20 -10.74
N ASP A 84 -18.68 -0.47 -9.43
CA ASP A 84 -18.01 0.42 -8.49
C ASP A 84 -16.51 0.10 -8.49
N LEU A 85 -15.69 1.07 -8.92
CA LEU A 85 -14.24 0.88 -9.06
C LEU A 85 -13.55 0.63 -7.73
N LEU A 86 -14.02 1.23 -6.63
CA LEU A 86 -13.42 1.03 -5.32
C LEU A 86 -13.59 -0.43 -4.89
N THR A 87 -14.80 -0.97 -5.03
CA THR A 87 -15.07 -2.37 -4.73
C THR A 87 -14.27 -3.31 -5.63
N ALA A 88 -14.33 -3.10 -6.94
CA ALA A 88 -13.65 -3.98 -7.90
C ALA A 88 -12.13 -3.98 -7.73
N LEU A 89 -11.52 -2.80 -7.52
CA LEU A 89 -10.08 -2.69 -7.31
C LEU A 89 -9.67 -3.17 -5.90
N SER A 90 -10.56 -3.12 -4.90
CA SER A 90 -10.32 -3.73 -3.59
C SER A 90 -10.20 -5.25 -3.70
N GLU A 91 -11.14 -5.88 -4.39
CA GLU A 91 -11.09 -7.32 -4.65
C GLU A 91 -9.86 -7.71 -5.47
N LEU A 92 -9.55 -6.96 -6.52
CA LEU A 92 -8.42 -7.25 -7.40
C LEU A 92 -7.07 -7.06 -6.70
N THR A 93 -6.93 -6.03 -5.88
CA THR A 93 -5.67 -5.78 -5.15
C THR A 93 -5.39 -6.83 -4.09
N ILE A 94 -6.40 -7.33 -3.37
CA ILE A 94 -6.19 -8.39 -2.38
C ILE A 94 -5.87 -9.74 -3.06
N LEU A 95 -6.51 -10.05 -4.20
CA LEU A 95 -6.22 -11.24 -5.00
C LEU A 95 -4.75 -11.25 -5.47
N THR A 96 -4.33 -10.17 -6.11
CA THR A 96 -2.96 -10.02 -6.64
C THR A 96 -1.91 -9.97 -5.53
N ALA A 97 -2.20 -9.29 -4.40
CA ALA A 97 -1.31 -9.26 -3.24
C ALA A 97 -1.17 -10.65 -2.61
N SER A 98 -2.26 -11.39 -2.42
CA SER A 98 -2.21 -12.74 -1.87
C SER A 98 -1.38 -13.67 -2.74
N ARG A 99 -1.59 -13.66 -4.06
CA ARG A 99 -0.84 -14.51 -5.00
C ARG A 99 0.67 -14.20 -4.98
N CYS A 100 1.04 -12.94 -4.88
CA CYS A 100 2.45 -12.53 -4.84
C CYS A 100 3.12 -12.75 -3.49
N LEU A 101 2.42 -12.44 -2.38
CA LEU A 101 3.03 -12.36 -1.06
C LEU A 101 2.85 -13.65 -0.25
N HIS A 102 1.67 -14.28 -0.33
CA HIS A 102 1.39 -15.53 0.38
C HIS A 102 1.74 -16.78 -0.42
N GLY A 103 1.68 -16.71 -1.74
CA GLY A 103 1.97 -17.80 -2.66
C GLY A 103 0.72 -18.36 -3.35
N GLU A 104 0.96 -19.16 -4.38
CA GLU A 104 -0.07 -19.73 -5.24
C GLU A 104 -0.97 -20.73 -4.48
N ASP A 105 -0.39 -21.52 -3.60
CA ASP A 105 -1.10 -22.51 -2.78
C ASP A 105 -2.12 -21.84 -1.84
N VAL A 106 -1.74 -20.75 -1.16
CA VAL A 106 -2.65 -19.96 -0.33
C VAL A 106 -3.74 -19.33 -1.19
N ARG A 107 -3.36 -18.73 -2.34
CA ARG A 107 -4.30 -18.08 -3.25
C ARG A 107 -5.34 -19.05 -3.82
N THR A 108 -4.94 -20.27 -4.12
CA THR A 108 -5.79 -21.25 -4.80
C THR A 108 -6.69 -22.03 -3.84
N HIS A 109 -6.20 -22.37 -2.64
CA HIS A 109 -6.88 -23.33 -1.79
C HIS A 109 -7.58 -22.71 -0.57
N ILE A 110 -7.08 -21.62 -0.01
CA ILE A 110 -7.58 -21.06 1.26
C ILE A 110 -7.84 -19.55 1.20
N PHE A 111 -7.80 -18.96 0.00
CA PHE A 111 -7.93 -17.51 -0.12
C PHE A 111 -9.25 -16.96 0.42
N LYS A 112 -10.35 -17.69 0.23
CA LYS A 112 -11.67 -17.25 0.69
C LYS A 112 -11.70 -17.10 2.21
N GLU A 113 -11.18 -18.10 2.93
CA GLU A 113 -11.07 -18.08 4.38
C GLU A 113 -10.15 -16.94 4.84
N VAL A 114 -8.99 -16.75 4.17
CA VAL A 114 -8.08 -15.63 4.46
C VAL A 114 -8.78 -14.28 4.28
N GLN A 115 -9.58 -14.12 3.22
CA GLN A 115 -10.30 -12.89 2.93
C GLN A 115 -11.39 -12.60 3.97
N GLU A 116 -12.16 -13.60 4.36
CA GLU A 116 -13.20 -13.47 5.40
C GLU A 116 -12.60 -13.07 6.75
N LEU A 117 -11.53 -13.75 7.17
CA LEU A 117 -10.82 -13.43 8.40
C LEU A 117 -10.14 -12.06 8.35
N TYR A 118 -9.58 -11.68 7.18
CA TYR A 118 -9.00 -10.37 6.99
C TYR A 118 -10.05 -9.26 7.14
N HIS A 119 -11.24 -9.44 6.60
CA HIS A 119 -12.36 -8.51 6.75
C HIS A 119 -12.73 -8.28 8.24
N ASP A 120 -12.80 -9.34 9.03
CA ASP A 120 -13.09 -9.24 10.48
C ASP A 120 -11.93 -8.56 11.24
N LEU A 121 -10.68 -8.79 10.84
CA LEU A 121 -9.51 -8.08 11.38
C LEU A 121 -9.61 -6.57 11.10
N ASP A 122 -9.93 -6.20 9.88
CA ASP A 122 -10.02 -4.83 9.40
C ASP A 122 -11.16 -4.05 10.08
N HIS A 123 -12.36 -4.62 10.12
CA HIS A 123 -13.52 -4.04 10.80
C HIS A 123 -13.34 -3.91 12.32
N GLY A 124 -12.36 -4.61 12.88
CA GLY A 124 -11.95 -4.45 14.27
C GLY A 124 -11.04 -3.24 14.54
N LEU A 125 -10.60 -2.54 13.49
CA LEU A 125 -9.85 -1.29 13.60
C LEU A 125 -10.80 -0.09 13.53
N THR A 126 -11.37 0.26 14.65
CA THR A 126 -12.27 1.40 14.79
C THR A 126 -11.53 2.60 15.41
N PRO A 127 -12.05 3.84 15.34
CA PRO A 127 -11.48 4.97 16.05
C PRO A 127 -11.27 4.72 17.55
N LEU A 128 -12.15 3.93 18.18
CA LEU A 128 -12.00 3.52 19.57
C LEU A 128 -10.75 2.67 19.81
N THR A 129 -10.32 1.89 18.80
CA THR A 129 -9.13 1.03 18.91
C THR A 129 -7.85 1.82 19.20
N VAL A 130 -7.75 3.05 18.70
CA VAL A 130 -6.59 3.92 18.93
C VAL A 130 -6.44 4.26 20.41
N PHE A 131 -7.56 4.50 21.11
CA PHE A 131 -7.56 4.90 22.53
C PHE A 131 -7.70 3.70 23.47
N TRP A 132 -8.43 2.68 23.05
CA TRP A 132 -8.69 1.49 23.84
C TRP A 132 -8.64 0.22 22.98
N PRO A 133 -7.42 -0.30 22.64
CA PRO A 133 -7.23 -1.41 21.71
C PRO A 133 -7.93 -2.72 22.11
N ASN A 134 -8.20 -2.89 23.40
CA ASN A 134 -8.83 -4.10 23.96
C ASN A 134 -10.24 -3.83 24.53
N ALA A 135 -10.94 -2.79 24.05
CA ALA A 135 -12.31 -2.52 24.45
C ALA A 135 -13.21 -3.76 24.22
N PRO A 136 -14.14 -4.07 25.14
CA PRO A 136 -14.98 -5.26 25.06
C PRO A 136 -16.15 -5.11 24.08
N THR A 137 -15.90 -4.60 22.89
CA THR A 137 -16.90 -4.42 21.83
C THR A 137 -17.04 -5.70 20.99
N GLU A 138 -18.13 -5.81 20.25
CA GLU A 138 -18.35 -6.93 19.34
C GLU A 138 -17.28 -6.94 18.22
N ALA A 139 -16.95 -5.76 17.65
CA ALA A 139 -15.93 -5.63 16.63
C ALA A 139 -14.55 -6.13 17.11
N HIS A 140 -14.14 -5.76 18.34
CA HIS A 140 -12.88 -6.24 18.91
C HIS A 140 -12.91 -7.74 19.23
N ARG A 141 -14.06 -8.30 19.63
CA ARG A 141 -14.18 -9.77 19.83
C ARG A 141 -14.06 -10.53 18.51
N LYS A 142 -14.73 -10.07 17.44
CA LYS A 142 -14.62 -10.65 16.10
C LYS A 142 -13.17 -10.58 15.58
N ARG A 143 -12.54 -9.41 15.67
CA ARG A 143 -11.11 -9.22 15.32
C ARG A 143 -10.20 -10.22 16.04
N ASN A 144 -10.35 -10.34 17.36
CA ASN A 144 -9.48 -11.23 18.15
C ASN A 144 -9.69 -12.70 17.78
N LYS A 145 -10.95 -13.10 17.52
CA LYS A 145 -11.29 -14.44 17.03
C LYS A 145 -10.66 -14.67 15.65
N ALA A 146 -10.86 -13.75 14.72
CA ALA A 146 -10.29 -13.83 13.37
C ALA A 146 -8.76 -13.93 13.40
N ARG A 147 -8.09 -13.19 14.32
CA ARG A 147 -6.64 -13.29 14.50
C ARG A 147 -6.21 -14.70 14.92
N THR A 148 -6.94 -15.33 15.84
CA THR A 148 -6.64 -16.69 16.29
C THR A 148 -6.86 -17.71 15.16
N GLU A 149 -7.98 -17.63 14.46
CA GLU A 149 -8.30 -18.52 13.33
C GLU A 149 -7.31 -18.36 12.18
N MET A 150 -6.85 -17.13 11.90
CA MET A 150 -5.80 -16.88 10.91
C MET A 150 -4.48 -17.56 11.28
N VAL A 151 -4.12 -17.56 12.58
CA VAL A 151 -2.89 -18.27 13.05
C VAL A 151 -3.04 -19.77 12.83
N GLU A 152 -4.19 -20.35 13.21
CA GLU A 152 -4.46 -21.77 13.01
C GLU A 152 -4.41 -22.17 11.54
N LEU A 153 -4.96 -21.32 10.67
CA LEU A 153 -4.95 -21.52 9.22
C LEU A 153 -3.52 -21.54 8.67
N PHE A 154 -2.73 -20.50 8.97
CA PHE A 154 -1.34 -20.43 8.50
C PHE A 154 -0.41 -21.45 9.15
N GLN A 155 -0.70 -21.90 10.37
CA GLN A 155 0.04 -23.02 10.98
C GLN A 155 -0.10 -24.31 10.16
N LYS A 156 -1.28 -24.56 9.60
CA LYS A 156 -1.49 -25.72 8.70
C LYS A 156 -0.67 -25.56 7.42
N VAL A 157 -0.73 -24.39 6.79
CA VAL A 157 0.06 -24.09 5.58
C VAL A 157 1.56 -24.24 5.82
N ILE A 158 2.08 -23.69 6.93
CA ILE A 158 3.50 -23.78 7.29
C ILE A 158 3.90 -25.25 7.44
N LYS A 159 3.13 -26.04 8.18
CA LYS A 159 3.39 -27.48 8.35
C LYS A 159 3.37 -28.24 7.02
N GLU A 160 2.41 -27.95 6.17
CA GLU A 160 2.33 -28.56 4.83
C GLU A 160 3.55 -28.23 3.96
N ARG A 161 4.01 -26.98 3.97
CA ARG A 161 5.22 -26.57 3.25
C ARG A 161 6.50 -27.17 3.83
N GLU A 162 6.56 -27.41 5.15
CA GLU A 162 7.68 -28.14 5.79
C GLU A 162 7.72 -29.62 5.34
N LEU A 163 6.54 -30.26 5.21
CA LEU A 163 6.42 -31.64 4.76
C LEU A 163 6.61 -31.80 3.25
N TYR A 164 6.16 -30.82 2.48
CA TYR A 164 6.15 -30.83 1.02
C TYR A 164 6.74 -29.54 0.46
N PRO A 165 8.08 -29.37 0.49
CA PRO A 165 8.72 -28.10 0.08
C PRO A 165 8.44 -27.69 -1.38
N ASP A 166 8.15 -28.66 -2.27
CA ASP A 166 7.88 -28.42 -3.69
C ASP A 166 6.48 -27.81 -3.94
N ARG A 167 5.63 -27.64 -2.95
CA ARG A 167 4.32 -27.01 -3.09
C ARG A 167 4.40 -25.49 -3.32
N SER A 168 5.53 -24.87 -2.99
CA SER A 168 5.76 -23.44 -3.24
C SER A 168 6.94 -23.28 -4.20
N ASP A 169 6.81 -22.34 -5.14
CA ASP A 169 7.92 -21.93 -6.02
C ASP A 169 9.02 -21.14 -5.28
N GLY A 170 8.84 -20.90 -3.97
CA GLY A 170 9.78 -20.17 -3.12
C GLY A 170 9.91 -18.67 -3.45
N THR A 171 9.11 -18.17 -4.40
CA THR A 171 9.15 -16.74 -4.78
C THR A 171 8.34 -15.84 -3.87
N ASP A 172 7.40 -16.40 -3.10
CA ASP A 172 6.54 -15.67 -2.16
C ASP A 172 7.27 -15.25 -0.88
N ILE A 173 6.66 -14.32 -0.13
CA ILE A 173 7.24 -13.80 1.11
C ILE A 173 7.02 -14.77 2.30
N LEU A 174 5.95 -15.56 2.31
CA LEU A 174 5.73 -16.57 3.34
C LEU A 174 6.93 -17.52 3.42
N SER A 175 7.44 -17.99 2.28
CA SER A 175 8.64 -18.84 2.22
C SER A 175 9.88 -18.18 2.85
N LEU A 176 10.02 -16.85 2.71
CA LEU A 176 11.11 -16.11 3.37
C LEU A 176 10.89 -15.98 4.87
N PHE A 177 9.66 -15.71 5.30
CA PHE A 177 9.35 -15.58 6.72
C PHE A 177 9.59 -16.89 7.48
N MET A 178 9.24 -18.03 6.91
CA MET A 178 9.51 -19.34 7.51
C MET A 178 11.00 -19.60 7.78
N GLN A 179 11.91 -18.89 7.10
CA GLN A 179 13.36 -19.03 7.24
C GLN A 179 13.97 -18.06 8.25
N ILE A 180 13.20 -17.14 8.85
CA ILE A 180 13.71 -16.14 9.78
C ILE A 180 14.32 -16.83 11.03
N LYS A 181 15.57 -16.46 11.31
CA LYS A 181 16.27 -16.74 12.57
C LYS A 181 16.70 -15.43 13.19
N TYR A 182 16.37 -15.24 14.46
CA TYR A 182 16.79 -14.06 15.20
C TYR A 182 18.26 -14.16 15.65
N LYS A 183 18.84 -13.04 16.06
CA LYS A 183 20.26 -12.98 16.46
C LYS A 183 20.60 -13.82 17.70
N ASP A 184 19.62 -14.15 18.53
CA ASP A 184 19.75 -15.04 19.69
C ASP A 184 19.66 -16.53 19.33
N GLY A 185 19.54 -16.86 18.04
CA GLY A 185 19.40 -18.21 17.53
C GLY A 185 17.96 -18.75 17.52
N SER A 186 17.01 -18.03 18.10
CA SER A 186 15.59 -18.46 18.09
C SER A 186 15.02 -18.39 16.68
N LYS A 187 14.15 -19.35 16.36
CA LYS A 187 13.38 -19.33 15.11
C LYS A 187 12.13 -18.48 15.29
N ILE A 188 11.65 -17.88 14.20
CA ILE A 188 10.36 -17.24 14.16
C ILE A 188 9.24 -18.26 14.43
N THR A 189 8.22 -17.87 15.18
CA THR A 189 7.04 -18.72 15.42
C THR A 189 6.01 -18.58 14.33
N ALA A 190 5.14 -19.58 14.16
CA ALA A 190 4.03 -19.49 13.20
C ALA A 190 3.07 -18.31 13.50
N ASP A 191 2.87 -17.97 14.77
CA ASP A 191 2.11 -16.77 15.18
C ASP A 191 2.76 -15.49 14.66
N GLN A 192 4.07 -15.36 14.79
CA GLN A 192 4.81 -14.20 14.28
C GLN A 192 4.81 -14.16 12.73
N VAL A 193 4.99 -15.31 12.07
CA VAL A 193 4.87 -15.40 10.59
C VAL A 193 3.50 -14.91 10.15
N THR A 194 2.43 -15.42 10.76
CA THR A 194 1.06 -14.99 10.47
C THR A 194 0.87 -13.49 10.70
N GLY A 195 1.41 -12.97 11.80
CA GLY A 195 1.37 -11.53 12.09
C GLY A 195 2.06 -10.68 11.04
N LEU A 196 3.21 -11.12 10.52
CA LEU A 196 3.92 -10.43 9.43
C LEU A 196 3.13 -10.50 8.10
N LEU A 197 2.47 -11.62 7.81
CA LEU A 197 1.61 -11.77 6.63
C LEU A 197 0.38 -10.84 6.71
N ILE A 198 -0.26 -10.79 7.88
CA ILE A 198 -1.35 -9.85 8.14
C ILE A 198 -0.86 -8.41 7.95
N ALA A 199 0.28 -8.04 8.53
CA ALA A 199 0.84 -6.69 8.39
C ALA A 199 1.10 -6.30 6.93
N LEU A 200 1.59 -7.23 6.10
CA LEU A 200 1.80 -7.00 4.68
C LEU A 200 0.49 -6.83 3.91
N LEU A 201 -0.54 -7.63 4.23
CA LEU A 201 -1.86 -7.46 3.63
C LEU A 201 -2.45 -6.08 3.96
N PHE A 202 -2.44 -5.69 5.23
CA PHE A 202 -2.92 -4.37 5.66
C PHE A 202 -2.17 -3.24 4.96
N ALA A 203 -0.84 -3.36 4.86
CA ALA A 203 -0.04 -2.35 4.19
C ALA A 203 -0.30 -2.26 2.68
N GLY A 204 -0.55 -3.40 2.02
CA GLY A 204 -0.63 -3.45 0.55
C GLY A 204 -2.03 -3.36 -0.03
N GLN A 205 -3.06 -3.86 0.67
CA GLN A 205 -4.39 -3.97 0.11
C GLN A 205 -5.09 -2.61 0.02
N HIS A 206 -5.34 -1.92 1.14
CA HIS A 206 -6.06 -0.65 1.16
C HIS A 206 -5.34 0.45 0.39
N THR A 207 -4.03 0.59 0.61
CA THR A 207 -3.25 1.66 -0.03
C THR A 207 -3.18 1.48 -1.55
N SER A 208 -3.00 0.25 -2.05
CA SER A 208 -2.99 -0.04 -3.49
C SER A 208 -4.38 0.11 -4.11
N CYS A 209 -5.42 -0.36 -3.45
CA CYS A 209 -6.81 -0.18 -3.88
C CYS A 209 -7.15 1.29 -4.06
N ILE A 210 -6.95 2.10 -3.03
CA ILE A 210 -7.27 3.53 -3.04
C ILE A 210 -6.43 4.27 -4.09
N SER A 211 -5.13 3.95 -4.19
CA SER A 211 -4.25 4.54 -5.21
C SER A 211 -4.70 4.18 -6.63
N SER A 212 -5.09 2.93 -6.87
CA SER A 212 -5.63 2.47 -8.16
C SER A 212 -6.93 3.18 -8.49
N THR A 213 -7.84 3.30 -7.51
CA THR A 213 -9.14 3.93 -7.68
C THR A 213 -8.99 5.40 -8.04
N TRP A 214 -8.27 6.19 -7.25
CA TRP A 214 -8.04 7.60 -7.56
C TRP A 214 -7.35 7.80 -8.90
N THR A 215 -6.32 6.99 -9.21
CA THR A 215 -5.62 7.07 -10.50
C THR A 215 -6.58 6.80 -11.66
N SER A 216 -7.42 5.77 -11.55
CA SER A 216 -8.42 5.42 -12.57
C SER A 216 -9.44 6.52 -12.75
N LEU A 217 -9.96 7.10 -11.65
CA LEU A 217 -10.96 8.16 -11.68
C LEU A 217 -10.40 9.43 -12.34
N PHE A 218 -9.19 9.86 -11.98
CA PHE A 218 -8.57 11.04 -12.59
C PHE A 218 -8.24 10.82 -14.06
N VAL A 219 -7.67 9.67 -14.42
CA VAL A 219 -7.31 9.35 -15.80
C VAL A 219 -8.57 9.24 -16.69
N SER A 220 -9.64 8.59 -16.19
CA SER A 220 -10.87 8.45 -16.96
C SER A 220 -11.69 9.74 -17.05
N HIS A 221 -11.51 10.68 -16.12
CA HIS A 221 -12.19 11.98 -16.12
C HIS A 221 -11.69 12.88 -17.25
N ASP A 222 -10.41 12.84 -17.57
CA ASP A 222 -9.78 13.61 -18.65
C ASP A 222 -9.50 12.69 -19.86
N LYS A 223 -10.36 12.79 -20.89
CA LYS A 223 -10.23 11.97 -22.11
C LYS A 223 -8.90 12.20 -22.84
N SER A 224 -8.37 13.41 -22.82
CA SER A 224 -7.07 13.72 -23.44
C SER A 224 -5.94 13.01 -22.70
N LEU A 225 -5.98 13.00 -21.37
CA LEU A 225 -5.01 12.27 -20.55
C LEU A 225 -5.14 10.76 -20.73
N LEU A 226 -6.37 10.24 -20.77
CA LEU A 226 -6.63 8.82 -21.03
C LEU A 226 -6.05 8.37 -22.38
N ASP A 227 -6.23 9.18 -23.43
CA ASP A 227 -5.67 8.88 -24.75
C ASP A 227 -4.13 8.90 -24.74
N ARG A 228 -3.52 9.84 -24.02
CA ARG A 228 -2.06 9.89 -23.82
C ARG A 228 -1.55 8.62 -23.08
N VAL A 229 -2.23 8.22 -22.00
CA VAL A 229 -1.88 7.01 -21.25
C VAL A 229 -2.01 5.76 -22.13
N ARG A 230 -3.08 5.65 -22.91
CA ARG A 230 -3.26 4.54 -23.87
C ARG A 230 -2.20 4.52 -24.96
N LYS A 231 -1.84 5.68 -25.49
CA LYS A 231 -0.78 5.81 -26.48
C LYS A 231 0.56 5.34 -25.90
N GLU A 232 0.90 5.73 -24.68
CA GLU A 232 2.08 5.20 -23.98
C GLU A 232 2.06 3.66 -23.91
N GLN A 233 0.90 3.08 -23.54
CA GLN A 233 0.75 1.62 -23.47
C GLN A 233 0.95 0.95 -24.85
N ASP A 234 0.38 1.52 -25.90
CA ASP A 234 0.49 1.02 -27.26
C ASP A 234 1.92 1.12 -27.82
N GLU A 235 2.66 2.18 -27.46
CA GLU A 235 4.07 2.34 -27.83
C GLU A 235 4.97 1.33 -27.12
N ILE A 236 4.69 0.99 -25.85
CA ILE A 236 5.51 0.06 -25.06
C ILE A 236 5.17 -1.39 -25.39
N LEU A 237 3.88 -1.74 -25.42
CA LEU A 237 3.40 -3.11 -25.50
C LEU A 237 3.05 -3.54 -26.93
N GLY A 238 2.89 -2.59 -27.83
CA GLY A 238 2.34 -2.80 -29.16
C GLY A 238 0.82 -3.13 -29.10
N LYS A 239 0.25 -3.34 -30.27
CA LYS A 239 -1.16 -3.77 -30.40
C LYS A 239 -1.36 -5.26 -30.12
N SER A 240 -0.30 -6.00 -29.90
CA SER A 240 -0.35 -7.43 -29.59
C SER A 240 -0.79 -7.65 -28.13
N LYS A 241 -1.47 -8.79 -27.90
CA LYS A 241 -1.85 -9.21 -26.53
C LYS A 241 -0.73 -10.02 -25.85
N ARG A 242 0.55 -9.70 -26.13
CA ARG A 242 1.66 -10.38 -25.47
C ARG A 242 1.64 -10.11 -23.94
N PRO A 243 2.19 -11.04 -23.15
CA PRO A 243 2.32 -10.82 -21.71
C PRO A 243 3.16 -9.57 -21.40
N ILE A 244 2.75 -8.85 -20.36
CA ILE A 244 3.46 -7.70 -19.84
C ILE A 244 4.74 -8.17 -19.14
N GLN A 245 5.87 -7.54 -19.43
CA GLN A 245 7.13 -7.81 -18.77
C GLN A 245 7.47 -6.74 -17.75
N PHE A 246 8.32 -7.05 -16.79
CA PHE A 246 8.78 -6.10 -15.79
C PHE A 246 9.38 -4.83 -16.44
N GLU A 247 10.16 -5.02 -17.48
CA GLU A 247 10.81 -3.95 -18.25
C GLU A 247 9.79 -3.03 -18.96
N ASP A 248 8.63 -3.55 -19.33
CA ASP A 248 7.54 -2.75 -19.89
C ASP A 248 6.93 -1.85 -18.81
N VAL A 249 6.63 -2.42 -17.63
CA VAL A 249 6.08 -1.66 -16.50
C VAL A 249 7.04 -0.54 -16.08
N GLN A 250 8.36 -0.76 -16.16
CA GLN A 250 9.34 0.29 -15.84
C GLN A 250 9.29 1.48 -16.81
N LYS A 251 8.88 1.27 -18.07
CA LYS A 251 8.79 2.32 -19.10
C LYS A 251 7.47 3.10 -19.08
N MET A 252 6.48 2.71 -18.29
CA MET A 252 5.18 3.40 -18.16
C MET A 252 5.33 4.65 -17.29
N ASP A 253 5.97 5.68 -17.81
CA ASP A 253 6.32 6.90 -17.06
C ASP A 253 5.10 7.80 -16.83
N LEU A 254 4.24 7.97 -17.84
CA LEU A 254 3.04 8.79 -17.71
C LEU A 254 2.06 8.15 -16.72
N LEU A 255 1.82 6.85 -16.83
CA LEU A 255 0.95 6.14 -15.87
C LEU A 255 1.54 6.18 -14.45
N HIS A 256 2.85 6.09 -14.31
CA HIS A 256 3.55 6.26 -13.03
C HIS A 256 3.33 7.67 -12.46
N ASN A 257 3.42 8.69 -13.28
CA ASN A 257 3.20 10.09 -12.88
C ASN A 257 1.72 10.36 -12.56
N CYS A 258 0.78 9.71 -13.27
CA CYS A 258 -0.64 9.74 -12.92
C CYS A 258 -0.88 9.20 -11.51
N MET A 259 -0.27 8.07 -11.15
CA MET A 259 -0.39 7.53 -9.79
C MET A 259 0.26 8.46 -8.75
N ARG A 260 1.43 9.04 -9.05
CA ARG A 260 2.05 10.03 -8.16
C ARG A 260 1.14 11.23 -7.90
N GLU A 261 0.52 11.74 -8.95
CA GLU A 261 -0.36 12.91 -8.82
C GLU A 261 -1.64 12.58 -8.06
N ALA A 262 -2.21 11.40 -8.27
CA ALA A 262 -3.34 10.91 -7.48
C ALA A 262 -2.98 10.85 -5.99
N LEU A 263 -1.82 10.30 -5.64
CA LEU A 263 -1.32 10.24 -4.25
C LEU A 263 -0.97 11.61 -3.67
N ARG A 264 -0.55 12.58 -4.50
CA ARG A 264 -0.32 13.94 -4.03
C ARG A 264 -1.61 14.64 -3.66
N MET A 265 -2.63 14.52 -4.52
CA MET A 265 -3.93 15.15 -4.31
C MET A 265 -4.78 14.45 -3.25
N CYS A 266 -4.72 13.13 -3.23
CA CYS A 266 -5.51 12.27 -2.35
C CYS A 266 -4.58 11.27 -1.64
N PRO A 267 -3.73 11.72 -0.70
CA PRO A 267 -2.84 10.83 0.03
C PRO A 267 -3.63 9.87 0.90
N THR A 268 -3.23 8.61 0.92
CA THR A 268 -3.86 7.55 1.71
C THR A 268 -3.70 7.74 3.21
N PHE A 269 -2.66 8.44 3.64
CA PHE A 269 -2.44 8.84 5.03
C PHE A 269 -2.39 10.36 5.14
N ILE A 270 -3.31 10.92 5.92
CA ILE A 270 -3.37 12.39 6.15
C ILE A 270 -2.44 12.85 7.27
N MET A 271 -2.01 11.92 8.11
CA MET A 271 -1.12 12.16 9.25
C MET A 271 -0.12 11.02 9.40
N ILE A 272 1.14 11.38 9.65
CA ILE A 272 2.22 10.45 10.04
C ILE A 272 2.70 10.89 11.41
N LEU A 273 2.66 9.96 12.38
CA LEU A 273 2.89 10.27 13.80
C LEU A 273 4.17 9.61 14.30
N ARG A 274 4.87 10.30 15.19
CA ARG A 274 5.97 9.77 16.00
C ARG A 274 6.00 10.42 17.37
N LYS A 275 6.49 9.69 18.38
CA LYS A 275 6.72 10.23 19.71
C LYS A 275 8.18 10.65 19.87
N ALA A 276 8.41 11.82 20.45
CA ALA A 276 9.75 12.30 20.75
C ALA A 276 10.30 11.58 22.00
N GLU A 277 11.41 10.87 21.83
CA GLU A 277 12.10 10.13 22.92
C GLU A 277 13.14 10.98 23.62
N GLN A 278 13.47 12.15 23.08
CA GLN A 278 14.35 13.16 23.63
C GLN A 278 13.96 14.55 23.09
N ASP A 279 14.50 15.61 23.69
CA ASP A 279 14.33 16.95 23.16
C ASP A 279 15.00 17.08 21.78
N LEU A 280 14.28 17.60 20.80
CA LEU A 280 14.77 17.75 19.42
C LEU A 280 14.75 19.22 18.99
N LYS A 281 15.86 19.68 18.43
CA LYS A 281 15.97 21.01 17.82
C LYS A 281 15.55 20.94 16.35
N VAL A 282 14.56 21.77 15.98
CA VAL A 282 14.06 21.89 14.60
C VAL A 282 14.29 23.32 14.12
N LYS A 283 14.91 23.46 12.97
CA LYS A 283 15.04 24.75 12.29
C LYS A 283 13.95 24.89 11.24
N SER A 284 13.30 26.03 11.18
CA SER A 284 12.31 26.38 10.16
C SER A 284 12.27 27.90 10.00
N GLU A 285 12.38 28.37 8.76
CA GLU A 285 12.32 29.81 8.42
C GLU A 285 13.28 30.68 9.25
N GLY A 286 14.50 30.21 9.44
CA GLY A 286 15.54 30.92 10.20
C GLY A 286 15.35 30.91 11.71
N LYS A 287 14.26 30.33 12.24
CA LYS A 287 13.99 30.17 13.68
C LYS A 287 14.34 28.76 14.15
N THR A 288 14.68 28.64 15.43
CA THR A 288 14.92 27.34 16.08
C THR A 288 13.79 27.08 17.05
N PHE A 289 13.19 25.90 16.93
CA PHE A 289 12.14 25.39 17.83
C PHE A 289 12.69 24.17 18.58
N ILE A 290 12.15 23.92 19.75
CA ILE A 290 12.43 22.70 20.52
C ILE A 290 11.14 21.88 20.55
N ILE A 291 11.22 20.61 20.18
CA ILE A 291 10.18 19.61 20.41
C ILE A 291 10.57 18.89 21.71
N PRO A 292 9.78 19.04 22.79
CA PRO A 292 10.08 18.39 24.06
C PRO A 292 9.98 16.87 23.96
N LYS A 293 10.77 16.18 24.79
CA LYS A 293 10.59 14.74 25.00
C LYS A 293 9.16 14.43 25.46
N GLY A 294 8.56 13.39 24.88
CA GLY A 294 7.19 12.95 25.19
C GLY A 294 6.12 13.49 24.24
N ASP A 295 6.42 14.55 23.49
CA ASP A 295 5.47 15.11 22.53
C ASP A 295 5.24 14.18 21.33
N ILE A 296 4.00 14.17 20.83
CA ILE A 296 3.66 13.50 19.58
C ILE A 296 3.82 14.51 18.43
N VAL A 297 4.73 14.17 17.52
CA VAL A 297 5.02 14.97 16.33
C VAL A 297 4.22 14.44 15.16
N VAL A 298 3.56 15.35 14.45
CA VAL A 298 2.71 15.01 13.28
C VAL A 298 3.23 15.70 12.05
N VAL A 299 3.37 14.94 10.95
CA VAL A 299 3.52 15.47 9.59
C VAL A 299 2.26 15.14 8.81
N SER A 300 1.71 16.15 8.12
CA SER A 300 0.52 15.97 7.28
C SER A 300 0.91 15.99 5.80
N PRO A 301 0.87 14.83 5.10
CA PRO A 301 1.07 14.77 3.66
C PRO A 301 0.08 15.65 2.88
N THR A 302 -1.19 15.68 3.32
CA THR A 302 -2.24 16.50 2.68
C THR A 302 -1.88 17.98 2.65
N VAL A 303 -1.31 18.52 3.73
CA VAL A 303 -0.88 19.92 3.79
C VAL A 303 0.41 20.11 2.99
N SER A 304 1.40 19.24 3.22
CA SER A 304 2.74 19.39 2.65
C SER A 304 2.74 19.31 1.12
N MET A 305 1.97 18.40 0.56
CA MET A 305 1.89 18.20 -0.88
C MET A 305 0.93 19.18 -1.59
N ARG A 306 0.34 20.14 -0.85
CA ARG A 306 -0.47 21.22 -1.38
C ARG A 306 0.17 22.61 -1.22
N MET A 307 1.39 22.69 -0.75
CA MET A 307 2.12 23.94 -0.63
C MET A 307 2.45 24.52 -2.02
N LYS A 308 1.96 25.74 -2.31
CA LYS A 308 2.10 26.41 -3.62
C LYS A 308 3.57 26.68 -3.98
N GLU A 309 4.44 26.89 -2.98
CA GLU A 309 5.87 27.10 -3.14
C GLU A 309 6.61 25.87 -3.68
N THR A 310 5.98 24.70 -3.59
CA THR A 310 6.53 23.44 -4.07
C THR A 310 5.77 22.92 -5.28
N PHE A 311 4.44 22.96 -5.20
CA PHE A 311 3.55 22.47 -6.23
C PHE A 311 2.67 23.62 -6.74
N PRO A 312 3.08 24.35 -7.78
CA PRO A 312 2.26 25.39 -8.40
C PRO A 312 0.91 24.83 -8.85
N ASN A 313 -0.17 25.59 -8.66
CA ASN A 313 -1.53 25.15 -8.91
C ASN A 313 -1.86 23.79 -8.24
N PRO A 314 -1.75 23.70 -6.89
CA PRO A 314 -1.76 22.42 -6.19
C PRO A 314 -3.08 21.67 -6.26
N ASP A 315 -4.17 22.35 -6.62
CA ASP A 315 -5.52 21.78 -6.73
C ASP A 315 -5.85 21.27 -8.14
N THR A 316 -4.92 21.40 -9.08
CA THR A 316 -5.06 20.87 -10.45
C THR A 316 -4.35 19.53 -10.54
N TYR A 317 -5.04 18.52 -11.08
CA TYR A 317 -4.42 17.23 -11.40
C TYR A 317 -3.55 17.36 -12.65
N ASP A 318 -2.26 17.24 -12.48
CA ASP A 318 -1.29 17.49 -13.54
C ASP A 318 -0.07 16.54 -13.43
N PRO A 319 -0.14 15.37 -14.07
CA PRO A 319 0.97 14.40 -14.04
C PRO A 319 2.27 14.91 -14.68
N ASP A 320 2.20 15.93 -15.53
CA ASP A 320 3.39 16.45 -16.20
C ASP A 320 4.33 17.23 -15.26
N ARG A 321 3.86 17.56 -14.02
CA ARG A 321 4.70 18.18 -13.00
C ARG A 321 5.90 17.33 -12.57
N TYR A 322 5.85 16.03 -12.82
CA TYR A 322 6.92 15.08 -12.46
C TYR A 322 7.94 14.87 -13.59
N ALA A 323 7.63 15.31 -14.81
CA ALA A 323 8.51 15.24 -15.96
C ALA A 323 9.46 16.46 -16.03
N ALA A 324 10.60 16.29 -16.72
CA ALA A 324 11.49 17.40 -17.02
C ALA A 324 10.79 18.45 -17.91
N PRO A 325 11.05 19.74 -17.73
CA PRO A 325 12.02 20.34 -16.80
C PRO A 325 11.45 20.65 -15.40
N ARG A 326 10.17 20.36 -15.14
CA ARG A 326 9.49 20.76 -13.90
C ARG A 326 9.96 19.98 -12.67
N GLU A 327 9.84 18.67 -12.69
CA GLU A 327 10.32 17.74 -11.67
C GLU A 327 10.07 18.20 -10.21
N GLU A 328 8.90 18.77 -9.93
CA GLU A 328 8.52 19.44 -8.68
C GLU A 328 8.69 18.57 -7.43
N HIS A 329 8.64 17.25 -7.60
CA HIS A 329 8.80 16.25 -6.53
C HIS A 329 10.27 16.09 -6.06
N LYS A 330 11.25 16.62 -6.78
CA LYS A 330 12.68 16.44 -6.46
C LYS A 330 13.15 17.27 -5.26
N LYS A 331 12.39 18.29 -4.87
CA LYS A 331 12.68 19.01 -3.63
C LYS A 331 12.59 18.05 -2.44
N PRO A 332 13.64 17.93 -1.63
CA PRO A 332 13.64 16.97 -0.52
C PRO A 332 12.42 17.13 0.40
N TYR A 333 11.80 16.01 0.76
CA TYR A 333 10.63 15.94 1.64
C TYR A 333 9.40 16.77 1.23
N SER A 334 9.29 17.12 -0.03
CA SER A 334 8.12 17.83 -0.57
C SER A 334 7.03 16.86 -1.02
N TYR A 335 7.41 15.74 -1.64
CA TYR A 335 6.50 14.68 -2.05
C TYR A 335 6.52 13.53 -1.03
N LEU A 336 5.40 13.30 -0.36
CA LEU A 336 5.25 12.36 0.75
C LEU A 336 4.30 11.20 0.45
N GLY A 337 4.00 10.92 -0.81
CA GLY A 337 3.08 9.83 -1.20
C GLY A 337 3.48 8.46 -0.68
N PHE A 338 4.76 8.26 -0.37
CA PHE A 338 5.33 7.05 0.24
C PHE A 338 6.13 7.36 1.51
N GLY A 339 5.85 8.49 2.18
CA GLY A 339 6.63 8.95 3.31
C GLY A 339 8.03 9.40 2.93
N GLY A 340 9.01 9.21 3.81
CA GLY A 340 10.38 9.62 3.57
C GLY A 340 11.36 9.13 4.63
N GLY A 341 12.67 9.23 4.32
CA GLY A 341 13.76 8.94 5.25
C GLY A 341 13.83 7.49 5.71
N VAL A 342 14.14 7.30 7.00
CA VAL A 342 14.42 5.97 7.59
C VAL A 342 13.20 5.03 7.53
N HIS A 343 11.99 5.60 7.55
CA HIS A 343 10.72 4.89 7.53
C HIS A 343 9.94 5.11 6.22
N SER A 344 10.64 5.35 5.11
CA SER A 344 10.00 5.36 3.79
C SER A 344 9.34 4.01 3.49
N CYS A 345 8.27 4.04 2.71
CA CYS A 345 7.52 2.84 2.37
C CYS A 345 8.39 1.80 1.65
N MET A 346 8.56 0.63 2.25
CA MET A 346 9.31 -0.48 1.65
C MET A 346 8.58 -1.08 0.43
N GLY A 347 7.24 -0.97 0.41
CA GLY A 347 6.38 -1.48 -0.64
C GLY A 347 6.25 -0.57 -1.87
N GLN A 348 6.91 0.58 -1.90
CA GLN A 348 6.73 1.56 -2.99
C GLN A 348 6.87 0.95 -4.38
N ASN A 349 7.93 0.17 -4.62
CA ASN A 349 8.16 -0.44 -5.93
C ASN A 349 7.12 -1.51 -6.25
N PHE A 350 6.66 -2.28 -5.25
CA PHE A 350 5.58 -3.23 -5.41
C PHE A 350 4.25 -2.52 -5.71
N ALA A 351 3.94 -1.44 -5.00
CA ALA A 351 2.72 -0.66 -5.22
C ALA A 351 2.65 -0.10 -6.65
N PHE A 352 3.73 0.53 -7.12
CA PHE A 352 3.79 1.00 -8.51
C PHE A 352 3.68 -0.14 -9.51
N LEU A 353 4.35 -1.27 -9.25
CA LEU A 353 4.28 -2.44 -10.11
C LEU A 353 2.85 -2.96 -10.20
N GLN A 354 2.21 -3.18 -9.05
CA GLN A 354 0.85 -3.72 -8.95
C GLN A 354 -0.16 -2.79 -9.63
N VAL A 355 -0.17 -1.52 -9.25
CA VAL A 355 -1.14 -0.53 -9.78
C VAL A 355 -0.94 -0.34 -11.28
N LYS A 356 0.30 -0.15 -11.76
CA LYS A 356 0.56 0.03 -13.19
C LYS A 356 0.19 -1.21 -13.99
N THR A 357 0.46 -2.42 -13.51
CA THR A 357 0.10 -3.65 -14.21
C THR A 357 -1.42 -3.81 -14.29
N ILE A 358 -2.14 -3.63 -13.17
CA ILE A 358 -3.61 -3.68 -13.14
C ILE A 358 -4.21 -2.66 -14.09
N LEU A 359 -3.80 -1.40 -14.00
CA LEU A 359 -4.36 -0.32 -14.81
C LEU A 359 -3.97 -0.43 -16.28
N SER A 360 -2.77 -0.93 -16.60
CA SER A 360 -2.37 -1.22 -17.98
C SER A 360 -3.33 -2.22 -18.63
N VAL A 361 -3.67 -3.32 -17.96
CA VAL A 361 -4.64 -4.30 -18.47
C VAL A 361 -6.03 -3.66 -18.58
N LEU A 362 -6.51 -3.03 -17.52
CA LEU A 362 -7.86 -2.44 -17.45
C LEU A 362 -8.08 -1.39 -18.55
N LEU A 363 -7.19 -0.40 -18.67
CA LEU A 363 -7.35 0.74 -19.60
C LEU A 363 -7.14 0.35 -21.07
N ARG A 364 -6.48 -0.77 -21.34
CA ARG A 364 -6.32 -1.31 -22.69
C ARG A 364 -7.49 -2.19 -23.11
N GLU A 365 -8.16 -2.86 -22.18
CA GLU A 365 -9.26 -3.80 -22.49
C GLU A 365 -10.63 -3.15 -22.40
N TYR A 366 -10.77 -2.06 -21.64
CA TYR A 366 -12.07 -1.41 -21.43
C TYR A 366 -12.00 0.10 -21.61
N ASP A 367 -13.02 0.64 -22.23
CA ASP A 367 -13.38 2.04 -22.09
C ASP A 367 -14.13 2.22 -20.79
N ILE A 368 -13.77 3.26 -20.03
CA ILE A 368 -14.33 3.54 -18.71
C ILE A 368 -14.82 4.98 -18.70
N ASP A 369 -16.11 5.16 -18.48
CA ASP A 369 -16.77 6.45 -18.36
C ASP A 369 -17.42 6.58 -16.98
N ARG A 370 -17.22 7.71 -16.33
CA ARG A 370 -17.89 7.99 -15.06
C ARG A 370 -19.39 8.18 -15.24
N ILE A 371 -20.16 7.62 -14.31
CA ILE A 371 -21.62 7.75 -14.31
C ILE A 371 -22.02 9.12 -13.77
N GLU A 372 -21.37 9.54 -12.68
CA GLU A 372 -21.66 10.81 -12.02
C GLU A 372 -20.67 11.90 -12.42
N PRO A 373 -21.13 13.14 -12.58
CA PRO A 373 -20.25 14.27 -12.84
C PRO A 373 -19.40 14.61 -11.60
N GLY A 374 -18.19 15.08 -11.82
CA GLY A 374 -17.27 15.49 -10.76
C GLY A 374 -16.50 14.32 -10.08
N MET A 375 -15.56 14.63 -9.22
CA MET A 375 -14.79 13.65 -8.46
C MET A 375 -15.50 13.33 -7.13
N PRO A 376 -15.38 12.09 -6.59
CA PRO A 376 -15.91 11.81 -5.27
C PRO A 376 -15.19 12.63 -4.20
N ASP A 377 -15.84 12.85 -3.07
CA ASP A 377 -15.23 13.47 -1.90
C ASP A 377 -14.16 12.56 -1.28
N ILE A 378 -13.30 13.14 -0.45
CA ILE A 378 -12.34 12.38 0.33
C ILE A 378 -13.00 11.98 1.66
N GLY A 379 -13.03 10.65 1.94
CA GLY A 379 -13.54 10.12 3.20
C GLY A 379 -12.47 10.16 4.29
N TYR A 380 -12.70 10.93 5.33
CA TYR A 380 -11.76 11.08 6.45
C TYR A 380 -12.12 10.23 7.67
N GLU A 381 -13.08 9.33 7.52
CA GLU A 381 -13.58 8.49 8.63
C GLU A 381 -12.68 7.29 8.93
N ASP A 382 -11.90 6.84 7.94
CA ASP A 382 -11.04 5.66 8.03
C ASP A 382 -9.57 6.04 8.27
N MET A 383 -8.81 5.09 8.83
CA MET A 383 -7.37 5.27 9.01
C MET A 383 -6.62 5.42 7.68
N VAL A 384 -7.04 4.70 6.67
CA VAL A 384 -6.53 4.80 5.30
C VAL A 384 -7.59 5.53 4.49
N VAL A 385 -7.30 6.79 4.19
CA VAL A 385 -8.26 7.71 3.58
C VAL A 385 -8.44 7.41 2.10
N GLY A 386 -9.69 7.21 1.69
CA GLY A 386 -10.08 6.88 0.33
C GLY A 386 -11.18 7.78 -0.25
N PRO A 387 -11.67 7.47 -1.45
CA PRO A 387 -12.83 8.16 -2.00
C PRO A 387 -14.09 7.81 -1.21
N LYS A 388 -14.92 8.83 -0.91
CA LYS A 388 -16.22 8.70 -0.29
C LYS A 388 -17.32 8.97 -1.29
N GLY A 389 -18.26 8.03 -1.39
CA GLY A 389 -19.38 8.13 -2.31
C GLY A 389 -19.15 7.34 -3.59
N ASN A 390 -19.73 7.81 -4.67
CA ASN A 390 -19.90 7.03 -5.88
C ASN A 390 -18.63 6.94 -6.73
N CYS A 391 -17.99 5.77 -6.71
CA CYS A 391 -16.90 5.41 -7.62
C CYS A 391 -17.41 4.61 -8.84
N ARG A 392 -18.71 4.65 -9.13
CA ARG A 392 -19.32 3.88 -10.23
C ARG A 392 -18.93 4.42 -11.59
N VAL A 393 -18.65 3.49 -12.48
CA VAL A 393 -18.31 3.73 -13.87
C VAL A 393 -19.11 2.81 -14.77
N LYS A 394 -19.40 3.28 -15.98
CA LYS A 394 -19.78 2.42 -17.09
C LYS A 394 -18.52 1.93 -17.77
N TYR A 395 -18.52 0.68 -18.17
CA TYR A 395 -17.42 0.11 -18.94
C TYR A 395 -17.94 -0.53 -20.23
N GLN A 396 -17.11 -0.46 -21.25
CA GLN A 396 -17.31 -1.12 -22.55
C GLN A 396 -16.00 -1.76 -22.97
N LYS A 397 -16.04 -3.04 -23.32
CA LYS A 397 -14.87 -3.75 -23.82
C LYS A 397 -14.44 -3.21 -25.17
N ARG A 398 -13.14 -3.08 -25.38
CA ARG A 398 -12.49 -2.54 -26.58
C ARG A 398 -12.16 -3.61 -27.60
#